data_5edbd6fc04b1e66a39d216ff3e1e09ef
#
_entry.id   5edbd6fc04b1e66a39d216ff3e1e09ef
#
_cell.length_a   1.000
_cell.length_b   1.000
_cell.length_c   1.000
_cell.angle_alpha   90.00
_cell.angle_beta   90.00
_cell.angle_gamma   90.00
#
_symmetry.space_group_name_H-M   'P 1'
#
loop_
_entity.id
_entity.type
_entity.pdbx_description
1 polymer ?
#
loop_
_entity_poly.entity_id
_entity_poly.type
_entity_poly.pdbx_seq_one_letter_code
_entity_poly.pdbx_strand_id
1 'polypeptide(L)'
;IITHLTKAETDDYLVNVMGSTGITGTVDNVIVLQKKRGESDAVLKGSGRDLEEFEIALKFDTSCCQWQVIGDAREVADSKARQDIIDLLKKSDDSMTPKDISAALSKNESTIKNLLSKMVIDGQIRKTDRGRYTHLRYKSMYDEVFGND
;
A
#
# COMPACT_ATOMS: atom_id res chain seq x y z
N ILE A 1 2.10 -25.58 -16.06
CA ILE A 1 1.03 -26.05 -15.15
C ILE A 1 0.29 -24.80 -14.66
N ILE A 2 -1.02 -24.78 -14.74
CA ILE A 2 -1.87 -23.73 -14.15
C ILE A 2 -2.60 -24.34 -12.97
N THR A 3 -2.54 -23.68 -11.81
CA THR A 3 -3.21 -24.15 -10.60
C THR A 3 -3.80 -22.99 -9.80
N HIS A 4 -4.66 -23.28 -8.83
CA HIS A 4 -5.21 -22.29 -7.93
C HIS A 4 -4.37 -22.17 -6.67
N LEU A 5 -4.36 -20.96 -6.08
CA LEU A 5 -3.76 -20.75 -4.75
C LEU A 5 -4.67 -21.30 -3.65
N THR A 6 -4.07 -21.77 -2.56
CA THR A 6 -4.81 -22.05 -1.33
C THR A 6 -5.31 -20.74 -0.71
N LYS A 7 -6.37 -20.82 0.11
CA LYS A 7 -6.92 -19.65 0.82
C LYS A 7 -6.17 -19.34 2.12
N ALA A 8 -4.99 -19.93 2.35
CA ALA A 8 -4.19 -19.65 3.53
C ALA A 8 -3.65 -18.21 3.47
N GLU A 9 -3.82 -17.45 4.54
CA GLU A 9 -3.22 -16.12 4.69
C GLU A 9 -1.78 -16.29 5.15
N THR A 10 -0.84 -16.35 4.21
CA THR A 10 0.60 -16.35 4.49
C THR A 10 1.26 -15.24 3.70
N ASP A 11 2.30 -14.62 4.28
CA ASP A 11 3.10 -13.60 3.59
C ASP A 11 3.91 -14.18 2.43
N ASP A 12 4.21 -15.49 2.49
CA ASP A 12 4.91 -16.20 1.42
C ASP A 12 3.90 -16.79 0.42
N TYR A 13 3.81 -16.17 -0.76
CA TYR A 13 2.92 -16.60 -1.83
C TYR A 13 3.27 -17.97 -2.41
N LEU A 14 4.52 -18.44 -2.28
CA LEU A 14 4.95 -19.76 -2.74
C LEU A 14 4.32 -20.88 -1.91
N VAL A 15 4.08 -20.65 -0.62
CA VAL A 15 3.37 -21.58 0.26
C VAL A 15 1.91 -21.73 -0.16
N ASN A 16 1.32 -20.70 -0.77
CA ASN A 16 -0.05 -20.70 -1.26
C ASN A 16 -0.22 -21.42 -2.60
N VAL A 17 0.87 -21.72 -3.30
CA VAL A 17 0.83 -22.55 -4.50
C VAL A 17 0.54 -23.98 -4.09
N MET A 18 -0.72 -24.37 -4.26
CA MET A 18 -1.36 -25.65 -3.94
C MET A 18 -0.50 -26.75 -3.32
N GLY A 19 -0.56 -26.81 -2.01
CA GLY A 19 -0.61 -28.06 -1.23
C GLY A 19 0.61 -28.96 -1.21
N SER A 20 1.62 -28.74 -2.02
CA SER A 20 2.82 -29.55 -1.93
C SER A 20 4.06 -28.79 -2.42
N THR A 21 5.09 -28.81 -1.60
CA THR A 21 6.48 -28.54 -1.98
C THR A 21 6.91 -29.29 -3.25
N GLY A 22 6.13 -30.28 -3.71
CA GLY A 22 6.39 -31.05 -4.93
C GLY A 22 6.24 -30.27 -6.21
N ILE A 23 5.27 -29.34 -6.33
CA ILE A 23 5.09 -28.56 -7.56
C ILE A 23 6.16 -27.45 -7.65
N THR A 24 6.36 -26.69 -6.59
CA THR A 24 7.34 -25.61 -6.55
C THR A 24 8.78 -26.11 -6.65
N GLY A 25 9.06 -27.36 -6.21
CA GLY A 25 10.37 -27.98 -6.34
C GLY A 25 10.68 -28.58 -7.71
N THR A 26 9.69 -28.67 -8.62
CA THR A 26 9.86 -29.28 -9.97
C THR A 26 9.79 -28.30 -11.11
N VAL A 27 9.40 -27.04 -10.86
CA VAL A 27 9.30 -25.99 -11.87
C VAL A 27 10.42 -24.98 -11.71
N ASP A 28 10.93 -24.49 -12.82
CA ASP A 28 12.00 -23.48 -12.82
C ASP A 28 11.50 -22.09 -12.44
N ASN A 29 10.25 -21.75 -12.80
CA ASN A 29 9.65 -20.46 -12.53
C ASN A 29 8.23 -20.61 -12.01
N VAL A 30 7.88 -19.76 -11.05
CA VAL A 30 6.52 -19.63 -10.48
C VAL A 30 6.04 -18.21 -10.70
N ILE A 31 4.88 -18.07 -11.35
CA ILE A 31 4.21 -16.79 -11.54
C ILE A 31 2.83 -16.87 -10.90
N VAL A 32 2.51 -15.90 -10.06
CA VAL A 32 1.28 -15.85 -9.28
C VAL A 32 0.54 -14.54 -9.54
N LEU A 33 -0.71 -14.63 -9.98
CA LEU A 33 -1.62 -13.49 -10.07
C LEU A 33 -2.52 -13.47 -8.83
N GLN A 34 -2.32 -12.48 -7.97
CA GLN A 34 -3.13 -12.27 -6.77
C GLN A 34 -4.08 -11.09 -6.97
N LYS A 35 -5.38 -11.34 -6.82
CA LYS A 35 -6.43 -10.33 -6.88
C LYS A 35 -7.30 -10.42 -5.64
N LYS A 36 -7.53 -9.31 -4.95
CA LYS A 36 -8.49 -9.26 -3.86
C LYS A 36 -9.91 -9.23 -4.40
N ARG A 37 -10.80 -9.91 -3.67
CA ARG A 37 -12.22 -9.95 -4.05
C ARG A 37 -12.83 -8.56 -4.01
N GLY A 38 -13.47 -8.15 -5.10
CA GLY A 38 -14.12 -6.83 -5.22
C GLY A 38 -13.21 -5.72 -5.70
N GLU A 39 -11.89 -5.95 -5.83
CA GLU A 39 -10.95 -4.97 -6.41
C GLU A 39 -10.77 -5.23 -7.93
N SER A 40 -10.51 -4.17 -8.70
CA SER A 40 -10.12 -4.27 -10.11
C SER A 40 -8.63 -4.53 -10.27
N ASP A 41 -7.84 -4.17 -9.27
CA ASP A 41 -6.38 -4.22 -9.29
C ASP A 41 -5.87 -5.58 -8.82
N ALA A 42 -4.72 -6.01 -9.34
CA ALA A 42 -4.07 -7.25 -8.98
C ALA A 42 -2.56 -7.03 -8.83
N VAL A 43 -1.88 -7.98 -8.18
CA VAL A 43 -0.42 -8.04 -8.14
C VAL A 43 0.04 -9.31 -8.82
N LEU A 44 0.93 -9.17 -9.78
CA LEU A 44 1.65 -10.27 -10.42
C LEU A 44 3.00 -10.41 -9.72
N LYS A 45 3.23 -11.58 -9.14
CA LYS A 45 4.49 -11.94 -8.48
C LYS A 45 5.16 -13.03 -9.26
N GLY A 46 6.47 -12.97 -9.36
CA GLY A 46 7.26 -14.01 -10.01
C GLY A 46 8.54 -14.29 -9.27
N SER A 47 8.93 -15.56 -9.25
CA SER A 47 10.20 -16.04 -8.70
C SER A 47 10.63 -17.29 -9.44
N GLY A 48 11.93 -17.51 -9.59
CA GLY A 48 12.46 -18.68 -10.26
C GLY A 48 13.97 -18.78 -10.20
N ARG A 49 14.49 -19.88 -10.77
CA ARG A 49 15.94 -20.15 -10.77
C ARG A 49 16.72 -19.12 -11.58
N ASP A 50 16.19 -18.73 -12.75
CA ASP A 50 16.79 -17.77 -13.68
C ASP A 50 15.95 -16.48 -13.79
N LEU A 51 15.01 -16.27 -12.86
CA LEU A 51 14.10 -15.12 -12.83
C LEU A 51 14.30 -14.38 -11.52
N GLU A 52 14.71 -13.11 -11.61
CA GLU A 52 14.72 -12.23 -10.44
C GLU A 52 13.30 -12.05 -9.90
N GLU A 53 13.20 -12.02 -8.58
CA GLU A 53 11.89 -11.79 -7.93
C GLU A 53 11.33 -10.44 -8.33
N PHE A 54 10.06 -10.43 -8.70
CA PHE A 54 9.34 -9.20 -9.02
C PHE A 54 7.91 -9.20 -8.44
N GLU A 55 7.43 -8.01 -8.15
CA GLU A 55 6.05 -7.73 -7.79
C GLU A 55 5.53 -6.55 -8.61
N ILE A 56 4.64 -6.83 -9.55
CA ILE A 56 4.11 -5.84 -10.50
C ILE A 56 2.65 -5.58 -10.19
N ALA A 57 2.28 -4.31 -10.02
CA ALA A 57 0.88 -3.91 -9.89
C ALA A 57 0.22 -3.86 -11.27
N LEU A 58 -0.96 -4.49 -11.36
CA LEU A 58 -1.78 -4.57 -12.56
C LEU A 58 -3.15 -3.96 -12.32
N LYS A 59 -3.67 -3.28 -13.34
CA LYS A 59 -5.05 -2.80 -13.40
C LYS A 59 -5.79 -3.52 -14.51
N PHE A 60 -7.00 -4.00 -14.22
CA PHE A 60 -7.83 -4.64 -15.24
C PHE A 60 -8.66 -3.60 -15.98
N ASP A 61 -8.48 -3.54 -17.29
CA ASP A 61 -9.32 -2.74 -18.18
C ASP A 61 -10.50 -3.56 -18.65
N THR A 62 -11.68 -3.24 -18.17
CA THR A 62 -12.92 -3.96 -18.49
C THR A 62 -13.42 -3.69 -19.90
N SER A 63 -12.98 -2.61 -20.53
CA SER A 63 -13.42 -2.24 -21.89
C SER A 63 -12.83 -3.17 -22.96
N CYS A 64 -11.58 -3.57 -22.77
CA CYS A 64 -10.85 -4.46 -23.68
C CYS A 64 -10.46 -5.80 -23.05
N CYS A 65 -10.86 -6.05 -21.78
CA CYS A 65 -10.56 -7.27 -21.02
C CYS A 65 -9.06 -7.57 -20.94
N GLN A 66 -8.24 -6.55 -20.74
CA GLN A 66 -6.78 -6.66 -20.65
C GLN A 66 -6.24 -6.20 -19.32
N TRP A 67 -5.12 -6.78 -18.91
CA TRP A 67 -4.33 -6.30 -17.79
C TRP A 67 -3.31 -5.27 -18.27
N GLN A 68 -3.27 -4.14 -17.60
CA GLN A 68 -2.29 -3.07 -17.84
C GLN A 68 -1.31 -3.03 -16.67
N VAL A 69 -0.02 -2.98 -16.98
CA VAL A 69 1.02 -2.76 -15.97
C VAL A 69 0.99 -1.31 -15.52
N ILE A 70 0.88 -1.08 -14.21
CA ILE A 70 0.87 0.26 -13.61
C ILE A 70 2.16 0.60 -12.85
N GLY A 71 3.00 -0.37 -12.60
CA GLY A 71 4.33 -0.16 -12.00
C GLY A 71 4.70 -1.21 -10.97
N ASP A 72 5.74 -0.93 -10.20
CA ASP A 72 6.12 -1.74 -9.04
C ASP A 72 5.00 -1.75 -8.00
N ALA A 73 4.69 -2.95 -7.46
CA ALA A 73 3.54 -3.12 -6.57
C ALA A 73 3.71 -2.35 -5.25
N ARG A 74 4.94 -2.25 -4.73
CA ARG A 74 5.22 -1.52 -3.48
C ARG A 74 5.12 -0.02 -3.68
N GLU A 75 5.66 0.50 -4.78
CA GLU A 75 5.59 1.93 -5.11
C GLU A 75 4.15 2.38 -5.33
N VAL A 76 3.35 1.57 -6.05
CA VAL A 76 1.93 1.84 -6.28
C VAL A 76 1.13 1.80 -4.97
N ALA A 77 1.40 0.81 -4.10
CA ALA A 77 0.75 0.69 -2.80
C ALA A 77 1.12 1.85 -1.86
N ASP A 78 2.39 2.27 -1.84
CA ASP A 78 2.85 3.42 -1.06
C ASP A 78 2.22 4.73 -1.57
N SER A 79 2.16 4.93 -2.88
CA SER A 79 1.52 6.10 -3.49
C SER A 79 0.04 6.18 -3.13
N LYS A 80 -0.69 5.07 -3.22
CA LYS A 80 -2.10 4.99 -2.83
C LYS A 80 -2.28 5.26 -1.33
N ALA A 81 -1.43 4.67 -0.49
CA ALA A 81 -1.49 4.91 0.95
C ALA A 81 -1.22 6.37 1.33
N ARG A 82 -0.27 7.03 0.67
CA ARG A 82 0.00 8.47 0.84
C ARG A 82 -1.22 9.31 0.46
N GLN A 83 -1.86 9.00 -0.66
CA GLN A 83 -3.05 9.71 -1.11
C GLN A 83 -4.22 9.53 -0.12
N ASP A 84 -4.46 8.30 0.36
CA ASP A 84 -5.48 7.99 1.37
C ASP A 84 -5.26 8.83 2.65
N ILE A 85 -4.01 8.96 3.12
CA ILE A 85 -3.64 9.77 4.29
C ILE A 85 -3.90 11.25 4.03
N ILE A 86 -3.49 11.78 2.88
CA ILE A 86 -3.71 13.17 2.51
C ILE A 86 -5.21 13.49 2.47
N ASP A 87 -6.01 12.62 1.86
CA ASP A 87 -7.45 12.82 1.73
C ASP A 87 -8.17 12.71 3.08
N LEU A 88 -7.70 11.83 3.96
CA LEU A 88 -8.19 11.74 5.34
C LEU A 88 -7.87 13.01 6.12
N LEU A 89 -6.63 13.48 6.08
CA LEU A 89 -6.21 14.70 6.78
C LEU A 89 -6.86 15.97 6.22
N LYS A 90 -7.21 16.00 4.93
CA LYS A 90 -7.98 17.11 4.32
C LYS A 90 -9.42 17.18 4.82
N LYS A 91 -10.02 16.02 5.09
CA LYS A 91 -11.40 15.92 5.58
C LYS A 91 -11.51 16.12 7.09
N SER A 92 -10.39 16.02 7.80
CA SER A 92 -10.36 16.24 9.25
C SER A 92 -10.17 17.71 9.56
N ASP A 93 -11.03 18.24 10.42
CA ASP A 93 -10.91 19.61 10.93
C ASP A 93 -9.82 19.73 12.02
N ASP A 94 -9.31 18.60 12.50
CA ASP A 94 -8.30 18.51 13.55
C ASP A 94 -7.08 17.69 13.10
N SER A 95 -5.95 17.92 13.81
CA SER A 95 -4.77 17.07 13.67
C SER A 95 -5.03 15.67 14.20
N MET A 96 -4.50 14.65 13.55
CA MET A 96 -4.71 13.23 13.87
C MET A 96 -3.44 12.57 14.40
N THR A 97 -3.57 11.61 15.32
CA THR A 97 -2.46 10.76 15.74
C THR A 97 -2.25 9.61 14.74
N PRO A 98 -1.05 8.99 14.70
CA PRO A 98 -0.83 7.79 13.87
C PRO A 98 -1.82 6.66 14.17
N LYS A 99 -2.26 6.54 15.42
CA LYS A 99 -3.26 5.56 15.84
C LYS A 99 -4.63 5.85 15.23
N ASP A 100 -5.06 7.10 15.24
CA ASP A 100 -6.34 7.51 14.65
C ASP A 100 -6.34 7.26 13.13
N ILE A 101 -5.24 7.62 12.44
CA ILE A 101 -5.06 7.40 11.00
C ILE A 101 -5.05 5.89 10.68
N SER A 102 -4.33 5.10 11.48
CA SER A 102 -4.28 3.64 11.36
C SER A 102 -5.67 3.01 11.47
N ALA A 103 -6.45 3.42 12.48
CA ALA A 103 -7.81 2.94 12.68
C ALA A 103 -8.74 3.36 11.52
N ALA A 104 -8.68 4.62 11.09
CA ALA A 104 -9.52 5.13 9.99
C ALA A 104 -9.24 4.45 8.65
N LEU A 105 -7.97 4.12 8.36
CA LEU A 105 -7.57 3.48 7.12
C LEU A 105 -7.49 1.94 7.21
N SER A 106 -7.77 1.36 8.39
CA SER A 106 -7.65 -0.08 8.65
C SER A 106 -6.29 -0.65 8.25
N LYS A 107 -5.22 0.11 8.55
CA LYS A 107 -3.83 -0.24 8.23
C LYS A 107 -3.01 -0.41 9.50
N ASN A 108 -1.90 -1.16 9.43
CA ASN A 108 -1.02 -1.35 10.57
C ASN A 108 -0.39 -0.02 11.03
N GLU A 109 -0.39 0.23 12.35
CA GLU A 109 0.11 1.49 12.94
C GLU A 109 1.60 1.72 12.67
N SER A 110 2.44 0.66 12.67
CA SER A 110 3.86 0.80 12.39
C SER A 110 4.12 1.22 10.95
N THR A 111 3.37 0.67 10.00
CA THR A 111 3.41 1.08 8.59
C THR A 111 3.00 2.54 8.42
N ILE A 112 1.91 2.96 9.09
CA ILE A 112 1.46 4.35 9.06
C ILE A 112 2.51 5.29 9.65
N LYS A 113 3.13 4.96 10.80
CA LYS A 113 4.20 5.78 11.40
C LYS A 113 5.37 6.00 10.45
N ASN A 114 5.84 4.94 9.80
CA ASN A 114 6.94 5.01 8.85
C ASN A 114 6.58 5.90 7.64
N LEU A 115 5.35 5.73 7.12
CA LEU A 115 4.88 6.50 5.98
C LEU A 115 4.71 7.99 6.32
N LEU A 116 4.10 8.30 7.48
CA LEU A 116 3.95 9.68 7.97
C LEU A 116 5.31 10.38 8.14
N SER A 117 6.32 9.67 8.65
CA SER A 117 7.67 10.24 8.80
C SER A 117 8.28 10.61 7.45
N LYS A 118 8.16 9.74 6.44
CA LYS A 118 8.58 10.02 5.06
C LYS A 118 7.80 11.19 4.46
N MET A 119 6.48 11.22 4.63
CA MET A 119 5.62 12.28 4.09
C MET A 119 5.91 13.66 4.68
N VAL A 120 6.34 13.73 5.95
CA VAL A 120 6.80 14.99 6.57
C VAL A 120 8.11 15.46 5.96
N ILE A 121 9.07 14.54 5.75
CA ILE A 121 10.36 14.85 5.09
C ILE A 121 10.12 15.34 3.66
N ASP A 122 9.21 14.70 2.94
CA ASP A 122 8.82 15.03 1.56
C ASP A 122 7.96 16.31 1.49
N GLY A 123 7.62 16.94 2.62
CA GLY A 123 6.82 18.16 2.68
C GLY A 123 5.36 17.99 2.26
N GLN A 124 4.81 16.78 2.30
CA GLN A 124 3.43 16.49 1.89
C GLN A 124 2.41 16.76 3.00
N ILE A 125 2.83 16.63 4.25
CA ILE A 125 2.03 16.86 5.46
C ILE A 125 2.88 17.58 6.51
N ARG A 126 2.23 18.12 7.56
CA ARG A 126 2.91 18.76 8.69
C ARG A 126 2.75 17.91 9.95
N LYS A 127 3.83 17.79 10.73
CA LYS A 127 3.79 17.27 12.09
C LYS A 127 3.62 18.45 13.04
N THR A 128 2.62 18.39 13.91
CA THR A 128 2.39 19.35 14.97
C THR A 128 3.06 18.90 16.26
N ASP A 129 3.12 19.78 17.27
CA ASP A 129 3.54 19.43 18.61
C ASP A 129 2.69 18.27 19.16
N ARG A 130 3.25 17.41 20.00
CA ARG A 130 2.59 16.21 20.56
C ARG A 130 2.42 15.02 19.59
N GLY A 131 3.18 14.96 18.47
CA GLY A 131 3.18 13.79 17.58
C GLY A 131 1.89 13.59 16.80
N ARG A 132 1.15 14.66 16.52
CA ARG A 132 -0.02 14.67 15.65
C ARG A 132 0.35 15.15 14.25
N TYR A 133 -0.47 14.86 13.29
CA TYR A 133 -0.23 15.19 11.88
C TYR A 133 -1.45 15.89 11.28
N THR A 134 -1.19 16.82 10.35
CA THR A 134 -2.22 17.61 9.70
C THR A 134 -1.86 17.88 8.25
N HIS A 135 -2.87 18.22 7.45
CA HIS A 135 -2.66 18.67 6.07
C HIS A 135 -1.99 20.05 6.04
N LEU A 136 -1.19 20.35 4.99
CA LEU A 136 -0.47 21.62 4.85
C LEU A 136 -1.37 22.87 4.84
N ARG A 137 -2.64 22.74 4.48
CA ARG A 137 -3.62 23.85 4.48
C ARG A 137 -4.24 24.12 5.85
N TYR A 138 -3.95 23.28 6.85
CA TYR A 138 -4.46 23.50 8.19
C TYR A 138 -3.74 24.68 8.81
N LYS A 139 -4.43 25.81 8.93
CA LYS A 139 -4.04 26.92 9.80
C LYS A 139 -4.53 26.60 11.20
N SER A 140 -3.62 26.35 12.11
CA SER A 140 -3.97 26.29 13.53
C SER A 140 -4.54 27.65 13.97
N MET A 141 -5.55 27.64 14.82
CA MET A 141 -6.06 28.88 15.45
C MET A 141 -4.96 29.65 16.19
N TYR A 142 -3.85 28.97 16.54
CA TYR A 142 -2.63 29.56 17.10
C TYR A 142 -1.81 30.36 16.08
N ASP A 143 -1.77 29.94 14.82
CA ASP A 143 -1.06 30.67 13.75
C ASP A 143 -1.79 31.95 13.33
N GLU A 144 -3.11 32.06 13.57
CA GLU A 144 -3.89 33.29 13.35
C GLU A 144 -3.71 34.32 14.48
N VAL A 145 -3.40 33.88 15.70
CA VAL A 145 -3.30 34.75 16.87
C VAL A 145 -1.85 35.18 17.16
N PHE A 146 -0.86 34.38 16.80
CA PHE A 146 0.56 34.59 17.17
C PHE A 146 1.53 34.56 15.98
N GLY A 147 1.05 34.41 14.75
CA GLY A 147 1.85 34.33 13.54
C GLY A 147 2.04 35.68 12.86
N ASN A 148 2.52 36.68 13.61
CA ASN A 148 3.07 37.91 13.05
C ASN A 148 4.42 38.14 13.75
N ASP A 149 5.50 37.68 13.12
CA ASP A 149 6.78 38.42 13.01
C ASP A 149 7.61 37.77 11.89
#